data_7e9ecc868db04211877cfefaaf386839
#
_entry.id   7e9ecc868db04211877cfefaaf386839
#
_cell.length_a   1.000
_cell.length_b   1.000
_cell.length_c   1.000
_cell.angle_alpha   90.00
_cell.angle_beta   90.00
_cell.angle_gamma   90.00
#
_symmetry.space_group_name_H-M   'P 1'
#
loop_
_entity.id
_entity.type
_entity.pdbx_description
1 polymer ?
#
loop_
_entity_poly.entity_id
_entity_poly.type
_entity_poly.pdbx_seq_one_letter_code
_entity_poly.pdbx_strand_id
1 'polypeptide(L)'
;MDEQEVKEKLRRFITAELIRDESYELEDDEGIITGGLMDSFALAELGVYVEDEFEVYIPDPDLTVDKMNTLNQMTARVMAGRGM
;
A
#
# COMPACT_ATOMS: atom_id res chain seq x y z
N MET A 1 7.06 -13.72 6.82
CA MET A 1 5.93 -13.28 5.98
C MET A 1 6.42 -13.11 4.56
N ASP A 2 5.82 -13.78 3.60
CA ASP A 2 6.29 -13.71 2.22
C ASP A 2 5.61 -12.57 1.46
N GLU A 3 6.04 -12.38 0.23
CA GLU A 3 5.55 -11.28 -0.62
C GLU A 3 4.03 -11.35 -0.83
N GLN A 4 3.51 -12.54 -1.06
CA GLN A 4 2.08 -12.71 -1.32
C GLN A 4 1.27 -12.35 -0.08
N GLU A 5 1.74 -12.72 1.09
CA GLU A 5 1.07 -12.40 2.33
C GLU A 5 1.07 -10.90 2.59
N VAL A 6 2.20 -10.24 2.33
CA VAL A 6 2.30 -8.79 2.44
C VAL A 6 1.30 -8.12 1.50
N LYS A 7 1.26 -8.59 0.25
CA LYS A 7 0.36 -8.03 -0.76
C LYS A 7 -1.10 -8.15 -0.33
N GLU A 8 -1.50 -9.30 0.18
CA GLU A 8 -2.90 -9.51 0.58
C GLU A 8 -3.26 -8.69 1.80
N LYS A 9 -2.35 -8.48 2.71
CA LYS A 9 -2.60 -7.61 3.87
C LYS A 9 -2.77 -6.17 3.42
N LEU A 10 -1.93 -5.70 2.49
CA LEU A 10 -2.06 -4.36 1.93
C LEU A 10 -3.38 -4.20 1.19
N ARG A 11 -3.74 -5.18 0.36
CA ARG A 11 -5.00 -5.16 -0.38
C ARG A 11 -6.18 -5.02 0.58
N ARG A 12 -6.20 -5.82 1.64
CA ARG A 12 -7.29 -5.80 2.60
C ARG A 12 -7.38 -4.46 3.32
N PHE A 13 -6.24 -3.92 3.74
CA PHE A 13 -6.25 -2.62 4.42
C PHE A 13 -6.78 -1.53 3.50
N ILE A 14 -6.31 -1.51 2.25
CA ILE A 14 -6.71 -0.49 1.30
C ILE A 14 -8.20 -0.57 1.01
N THR A 15 -8.71 -1.77 0.73
CA THR A 15 -10.13 -1.91 0.39
C THR A 15 -11.03 -1.66 1.58
N ALA A 16 -10.65 -2.14 2.76
CA ALA A 16 -11.50 -2.02 3.94
C ALA A 16 -11.43 -0.64 4.58
N GLU A 17 -10.23 -0.06 4.68
CA GLU A 17 -10.04 1.16 5.46
C GLU A 17 -9.93 2.42 4.62
N LEU A 18 -9.37 2.35 3.44
CA LEU A 18 -9.14 3.52 2.61
C LEU A 18 -10.20 3.70 1.56
N ILE A 19 -10.51 2.67 0.78
CA ILE A 19 -11.58 2.70 -0.20
C ILE A 19 -12.94 2.54 0.50
N ARG A 20 -12.95 1.79 1.59
CA ARG A 20 -14.13 1.48 2.39
C ARG A 20 -15.17 0.69 1.61
N ASP A 21 -14.68 -0.24 0.81
CA ASP A 21 -15.51 -1.16 0.05
C ASP A 21 -14.76 -2.47 -0.07
N GLU A 22 -15.02 -3.39 0.86
CA GLU A 22 -14.29 -4.66 0.91
C GLU A 22 -14.59 -5.56 -0.27
N SER A 23 -15.67 -5.27 -1.01
CA SER A 23 -16.00 -6.03 -2.20
C SER A 23 -15.27 -5.52 -3.44
N TYR A 24 -14.57 -4.41 -3.34
CA TYR A 24 -13.82 -3.86 -4.46
C TYR A 24 -12.67 -4.79 -4.84
N GLU A 25 -12.60 -5.14 -6.12
CA GLU A 25 -11.56 -6.04 -6.63
C GLU A 25 -10.37 -5.22 -7.10
N LEU A 26 -9.46 -4.98 -6.18
CA LEU A 26 -8.27 -4.19 -6.45
C LEU A 26 -7.23 -5.04 -7.17
N GLU A 27 -6.93 -4.67 -8.41
CA GLU A 27 -5.93 -5.38 -9.21
C GLU A 27 -4.50 -5.02 -8.75
N ASP A 28 -3.57 -5.94 -8.97
CA ASP A 28 -2.19 -5.76 -8.52
C ASP A 28 -1.50 -4.56 -9.17
N ASP A 29 -1.84 -4.26 -10.41
CA ASP A 29 -1.20 -3.18 -11.17
C ASP A 29 -2.14 -2.01 -11.46
N GLU A 30 -3.28 -1.97 -10.79
CA GLU A 30 -4.23 -0.87 -10.95
C GLU A 30 -3.67 0.39 -10.29
N GLY A 31 -3.77 1.53 -10.97
CA GLY A 31 -3.33 2.80 -10.42
C GLY A 31 -4.30 3.29 -9.37
N ILE A 32 -3.96 3.12 -8.10
CA ILE A 32 -4.83 3.46 -7.00
C ILE A 32 -4.93 4.97 -6.83
N ILE A 33 -3.79 5.66 -6.84
CA ILE A 33 -3.75 7.11 -6.68
C ILE A 33 -4.20 7.78 -7.97
N THR A 34 -3.65 7.34 -9.11
CA THR A 34 -4.02 7.93 -10.41
C THR A 34 -5.46 7.63 -10.78
N GLY A 35 -6.01 6.55 -10.25
CA GLY A 35 -7.41 6.20 -10.47
C GLY A 35 -8.38 6.91 -9.54
N GLY A 36 -7.88 7.72 -8.62
CA GLY A 36 -8.72 8.49 -7.73
C GLY A 36 -9.28 7.74 -6.53
N LEU A 37 -8.78 6.53 -6.27
CA LEU A 37 -9.25 5.72 -5.13
C LEU A 37 -8.61 6.14 -3.82
N MET A 38 -7.48 6.83 -3.89
CA MET A 38 -6.71 7.17 -2.71
C MET A 38 -6.07 8.55 -2.90
N ASP A 39 -6.08 9.39 -1.87
CA ASP A 39 -5.46 10.71 -1.90
C ASP A 39 -4.23 10.73 -0.99
N SER A 40 -3.64 11.92 -0.79
CA SER A 40 -2.43 12.04 0.01
C SER A 40 -2.67 11.73 1.49
N PHE A 41 -3.86 11.97 1.99
CA PHE A 41 -4.19 11.61 3.37
C PHE A 41 -4.23 10.10 3.54
N ALA A 42 -4.86 9.42 2.59
CA ALA A 42 -4.93 7.97 2.61
C ALA A 42 -3.54 7.36 2.47
N LEU A 43 -2.69 7.98 1.66
CA LEU A 43 -1.32 7.50 1.49
C LEU A 43 -0.53 7.61 2.79
N ALA A 44 -0.72 8.70 3.52
CA ALA A 44 -0.09 8.86 4.84
C ALA A 44 -0.58 7.81 5.82
N GLU A 45 -1.89 7.51 5.79
CA GLU A 45 -2.45 6.45 6.64
C GLU A 45 -1.87 5.09 6.28
N LEU A 46 -1.66 4.85 5.00
CA LEU A 46 -1.04 3.61 4.55
C LEU A 46 0.38 3.49 5.10
N GLY A 47 1.13 4.59 5.11
CA GLY A 47 2.47 4.59 5.68
C GLY A 47 2.48 4.21 7.15
N VAL A 48 1.51 4.72 7.91
CA VAL A 48 1.38 4.36 9.33
C VAL A 48 1.05 2.88 9.48
N TYR A 49 0.13 2.39 8.65
CA TYR A 49 -0.24 0.97 8.68
C TYR A 49 0.97 0.07 8.40
N VAL A 50 1.75 0.44 7.39
CA VAL A 50 2.93 -0.35 7.00
C VAL A 50 3.93 -0.39 8.14
N GLU A 51 4.14 0.73 8.80
CA GLU A 51 5.07 0.77 9.94
C GLU A 51 4.58 -0.10 11.09
N ASP A 52 3.28 -0.01 11.40
CA ASP A 52 2.71 -0.78 12.50
C ASP A 52 2.65 -2.28 12.20
N GLU A 53 2.26 -2.64 10.97
CA GLU A 53 2.02 -4.03 10.63
C GLU A 53 3.29 -4.77 10.23
N PHE A 54 4.16 -4.10 9.49
CA PHE A 54 5.35 -4.75 8.91
C PHE A 54 6.65 -4.26 9.52
N GLU A 55 6.60 -3.27 10.41
CA GLU A 55 7.77 -2.66 11.03
C GLU A 55 8.73 -2.09 9.99
N VAL A 56 8.15 -1.48 8.94
CA VAL A 56 8.89 -0.82 7.88
C VAL A 56 8.48 0.63 7.83
N TYR A 57 9.44 1.52 8.05
CA TYR A 57 9.18 2.95 7.94
C TYR A 57 9.38 3.40 6.49
N ILE A 58 8.37 4.03 5.92
CA ILE A 58 8.45 4.59 4.57
C ILE A 58 8.53 6.11 4.70
N PRO A 59 9.68 6.72 4.38
CA PRO A 59 9.82 8.17 4.51
C PRO A 59 8.96 8.90 3.48
N ASP A 60 8.59 10.15 3.80
CA ASP A 60 7.72 10.96 2.96
C ASP A 60 8.13 11.01 1.48
N PRO A 61 9.42 11.15 1.14
CA PRO A 61 9.79 11.18 -0.29
C PRO A 61 9.41 9.92 -1.06
N ASP A 62 9.19 8.81 -0.36
CA ASP A 62 8.77 7.56 -1.00
C ASP A 62 7.26 7.39 -1.03
N LEU A 63 6.52 8.20 -0.28
CA LEU A 63 5.05 8.16 -0.27
C LEU A 63 4.53 9.02 -1.42
N THR A 64 4.77 8.58 -2.65
CA THR A 64 4.44 9.34 -3.84
C THR A 64 3.76 8.46 -4.87
N VAL A 65 3.13 9.10 -5.87
CA VAL A 65 2.49 8.40 -6.98
C VAL A 65 3.51 7.51 -7.71
N ASP A 66 4.71 8.03 -7.92
CA ASP A 66 5.73 7.27 -8.65
C ASP A 66 6.10 5.96 -7.97
N LYS A 67 6.04 5.94 -6.64
CA LYS A 67 6.54 4.79 -5.88
C LYS A 67 5.48 3.95 -5.21
N MET A 68 4.28 4.50 -5.02
CA MET A 68 3.23 3.84 -4.23
C MET A 68 1.86 3.86 -4.93
N ASN A 69 1.85 3.87 -6.25
CA ASN A 69 0.59 3.98 -6.98
C ASN A 69 -0.13 2.64 -7.16
N THR A 70 0.59 1.54 -7.19
CA THR A 70 -0.02 0.22 -7.40
C THR A 70 0.29 -0.70 -6.23
N LEU A 71 -0.53 -1.74 -6.12
CA LEU A 71 -0.32 -2.75 -5.08
C LEU A 71 1.05 -3.43 -5.24
N ASN A 72 1.45 -3.67 -6.50
CA ASN A 72 2.78 -4.24 -6.76
C ASN A 72 3.89 -3.33 -6.27
N GLN A 73 3.77 -2.03 -6.52
CA GLN A 73 4.78 -1.08 -6.06
C GLN A 73 4.86 -1.02 -4.54
N MET A 74 3.69 -1.00 -3.89
CA MET A 74 3.63 -0.97 -2.42
C MET A 74 4.26 -2.22 -1.83
N THR A 75 3.92 -3.37 -2.39
CA THR A 75 4.47 -4.64 -1.93
C THR A 75 5.99 -4.67 -2.07
N ALA A 76 6.48 -4.25 -3.23
CA ALA A 76 7.93 -4.22 -3.48
C ALA A 76 8.64 -3.30 -2.48
N ARG A 77 8.04 -2.15 -2.17
CA ARG A 77 8.63 -1.21 -1.22
C ARG A 77 8.69 -1.79 0.19
N VAL A 78 7.61 -2.45 0.62
CA VAL A 78 7.59 -3.09 1.94
C VAL A 78 8.65 -4.20 2.00
N MET A 79 8.71 -5.02 0.96
CA MET A 79 9.70 -6.11 0.94
C MET A 79 11.12 -5.58 0.95
N ALA A 80 11.38 -4.48 0.25
CA ALA A 80 12.70 -3.86 0.24
C ALA A 80 13.08 -3.38 1.64
N GLY A 81 12.13 -2.86 2.41
CA GLY A 81 12.39 -2.40 3.76
C GLY A 81 12.58 -3.54 4.75
N ARG A 82 11.98 -4.70 4.49
CA ARG A 82 12.10 -5.87 5.36
C ARG A 82 13.27 -6.76 5.01
N GLY A 83 13.57 -6.82 3.72
CA GLY A 83 14.47 -7.84 3.19
C GLY A 83 15.93 -7.63 3.46
N MET A 84 16.31 -6.42 3.63
CA MET A 84 17.69 -6.11 3.89
C MET A 84 18.66 -7.11 3.48
#